data_fb6f146058b455a83df57bf5712c5c5f
#
_entry.id   fb6f146058b455a83df57bf5712c5c5f
#
_cell.length_a   1.000
_cell.length_b   1.000
_cell.length_c   1.000
_cell.angle_alpha   90.00
_cell.angle_beta   90.00
_cell.angle_gamma   90.00
#
_symmetry.space_group_name_H-M   'P 1'
#
loop_
_entity.id
_entity.type
_entity.pdbx_description
1 polymer ?
#
loop_
_entity_poly.entity_id
_entity_poly.type
_entity_poly.pdbx_seq_one_letter_code
_entity_poly.pdbx_strand_id
1 'polypeptide(L)'
;MGLIKKHKYIITISFLFVTLYSLISLVNHYFFRTYALDLGLYTNAAFKYAHFILADSSMIKGCHEPILGGHFDLYLVIFSPLTYLFGTYTLLIVQIIALITGGIGIFRYFQIIGNKKSIPYYALIYFYIFFGIYGALSFDYHSVVVASCVVPWFFISIYRNKMVVSVLLLVFMLVSQENFALFVFFITLGLIIEYRKNQKKSYHLILLSLISLAYFLIVILCIIPYFSSQSEYG
;
A
#
# COMPACT_ATOMS: atom_id res chain seq x y z
N MET A 1 -31.80 15.43 -0.55
CA MET A 1 -31.40 15.63 0.85
C MET A 1 -30.64 14.44 1.48
N GLY A 2 -30.95 13.18 1.17
CA GLY A 2 -30.25 12.00 1.73
C GLY A 2 -28.81 11.81 1.30
N LEU A 3 -28.44 12.09 0.05
CA LEU A 3 -27.08 11.94 -0.49
C LEU A 3 -26.09 12.93 0.16
N ILE A 4 -26.48 14.18 0.33
CA ILE A 4 -25.64 15.23 0.94
C ILE A 4 -25.34 14.89 2.40
N LYS A 5 -26.35 14.44 3.18
CA LYS A 5 -26.14 14.00 4.57
C LYS A 5 -25.16 12.81 4.67
N LYS A 6 -25.24 11.87 3.73
CA LYS A 6 -24.39 10.66 3.72
C LYS A 6 -22.91 11.01 3.48
N HIS A 7 -22.63 11.89 2.53
CA HIS A 7 -21.26 12.36 2.29
C HIS A 7 -20.69 13.12 3.49
N LYS A 8 -21.50 13.91 4.18
CA LYS A 8 -21.09 14.66 5.36
C LYS A 8 -20.55 13.74 6.47
N TYR A 9 -21.24 12.63 6.79
CA TYR A 9 -20.77 11.70 7.84
C TYR A 9 -19.44 11.02 7.47
N ILE A 10 -19.27 10.58 6.22
CA ILE A 10 -18.02 9.96 5.77
C ILE A 10 -16.87 10.97 5.89
N ILE A 11 -17.08 12.19 5.41
CA ILE A 11 -16.08 13.28 5.46
C ILE A 11 -15.71 13.58 6.92
N THR A 12 -16.70 13.72 7.80
CA THR A 12 -16.46 14.03 9.22
C THR A 12 -15.67 12.92 9.92
N ILE A 13 -16.05 11.65 9.71
CA ILE A 13 -15.34 10.50 10.28
C ILE A 13 -13.90 10.45 9.72
N SER A 14 -13.73 10.54 8.39
CA SER A 14 -12.41 10.50 7.78
C SER A 14 -11.53 11.67 8.24
N PHE A 15 -12.07 12.86 8.37
CA PHE A 15 -11.34 14.03 8.86
C PHE A 15 -10.86 13.85 10.30
N LEU A 16 -11.70 13.29 11.18
CA LEU A 16 -11.31 12.96 12.54
C LEU A 16 -10.08 12.02 12.57
N PHE A 17 -10.10 10.98 11.73
CA PHE A 17 -9.00 10.01 11.67
C PHE A 17 -7.76 10.54 10.94
N VAL A 18 -7.91 11.41 9.93
CA VAL A 18 -6.76 12.16 9.37
C VAL A 18 -6.05 12.94 10.46
N THR A 19 -6.81 13.68 11.29
CA THR A 19 -6.21 14.44 12.39
C THR A 19 -5.51 13.52 13.38
N LEU A 20 -6.16 12.44 13.81
CA LEU A 20 -5.59 11.49 14.76
C LEU A 20 -4.31 10.81 14.21
N TYR A 21 -4.33 10.35 12.96
CA TYR A 21 -3.18 9.74 12.31
C TYR A 21 -2.03 10.72 12.10
N SER A 22 -2.35 11.98 11.78
CA SER A 22 -1.35 13.04 11.67
C SER A 22 -0.68 13.34 13.01
N LEU A 23 -1.45 13.34 14.11
CA LEU A 23 -0.89 13.51 15.46
C LEU A 23 0.07 12.36 15.83
N ILE A 24 -0.23 11.12 15.44
CA ILE A 24 0.62 9.98 15.73
C ILE A 24 1.87 9.98 14.83
N SER A 25 1.72 10.22 13.55
CA SER A 25 2.81 10.04 12.58
C SER A 25 3.61 11.33 12.36
N LEU A 26 2.96 12.42 11.91
CA LEU A 26 3.68 13.66 11.53
C LEU A 26 4.23 14.42 12.74
N VAL A 27 3.50 14.44 13.86
CA VAL A 27 3.97 15.10 15.08
C VAL A 27 5.14 14.34 15.71
N ASN A 28 5.12 13.01 15.69
CA ASN A 28 6.27 12.23 16.15
C ASN A 28 7.50 12.49 15.27
N HIS A 29 7.33 12.60 13.95
CA HIS A 29 8.42 12.95 13.05
C HIS A 29 8.96 14.35 13.34
N TYR A 30 8.09 15.33 13.58
CA TYR A 30 8.48 16.69 13.95
C TYR A 30 9.35 16.72 15.22
N PHE A 31 9.05 15.87 16.22
CA PHE A 31 9.83 15.76 17.44
C PHE A 31 10.99 14.76 17.37
N PHE A 32 11.42 14.33 16.17
CA PHE A 32 12.52 13.38 15.96
C PHE A 32 12.33 12.05 16.70
N ARG A 33 11.09 11.55 16.80
CA ARG A 33 10.76 10.28 17.46
C ARG A 33 10.56 9.13 16.47
N THR A 34 10.95 9.33 15.21
CA THR A 34 10.89 8.32 14.15
C THR A 34 12.21 7.54 14.05
N TYR A 35 12.15 6.35 13.46
CA TYR A 35 13.28 5.44 13.42
C TYR A 35 14.18 5.71 12.22
N ALA A 36 15.49 5.89 12.47
CA ALA A 36 16.45 6.16 11.41
C ALA A 36 16.66 4.98 10.45
N LEU A 37 16.59 3.73 10.97
CA LEU A 37 16.78 2.52 10.17
C LEU A 37 15.64 2.27 9.19
N ASP A 38 14.42 2.67 9.53
CA ASP A 38 13.25 2.47 8.67
C ASP A 38 12.94 3.74 7.87
N LEU A 39 12.34 4.74 8.52
CA LEU A 39 11.92 5.97 7.83
C LEU A 39 13.11 6.76 7.25
N GLY A 40 14.22 6.85 7.99
CA GLY A 40 15.41 7.58 7.53
C GLY A 40 15.99 6.96 6.26
N LEU A 41 16.14 5.63 6.23
CA LEU A 41 16.63 4.89 5.08
C LEU A 41 15.70 5.08 3.86
N TYR A 42 14.39 4.89 4.04
CA TYR A 42 13.42 5.02 2.95
C TYR A 42 13.25 6.46 2.47
N THR A 43 13.33 7.45 3.36
CA THR A 43 13.29 8.86 3.00
C THR A 43 14.53 9.26 2.18
N ASN A 44 15.72 8.81 2.61
CA ASN A 44 16.94 9.00 1.84
C ASN A 44 16.87 8.33 0.46
N ALA A 45 16.30 7.10 0.41
CA ALA A 45 16.10 6.41 -0.87
C ALA A 45 15.17 7.19 -1.80
N ALA A 46 14.03 7.63 -1.29
CA ALA A 46 13.07 8.41 -2.08
C ALA A 46 13.71 9.72 -2.59
N PHE A 47 14.52 10.39 -1.75
CA PHE A 47 15.27 11.59 -2.17
C PHE A 47 16.28 11.29 -3.27
N LYS A 48 17.10 10.23 -3.14
CA LYS A 48 18.05 9.80 -4.18
C LYS A 48 17.33 9.48 -5.49
N TYR A 49 16.22 8.72 -5.44
CA TYR A 49 15.43 8.39 -6.63
C TYR A 49 14.81 9.62 -7.31
N ALA A 50 14.38 10.63 -6.54
CA ALA A 50 13.92 11.90 -7.09
C ALA A 50 14.99 12.63 -7.91
N HIS A 51 16.26 12.37 -7.60
CA HIS A 51 17.42 12.91 -8.34
C HIS A 51 18.02 11.92 -9.34
N PHE A 52 17.31 10.83 -9.66
CA PHE A 52 17.76 9.77 -10.56
C PHE A 52 19.05 9.07 -10.11
N ILE A 53 19.31 9.03 -8.80
CA ILE A 53 20.45 8.35 -8.18
C ILE A 53 19.96 7.02 -7.60
N LEU A 54 20.68 5.93 -7.88
CA LEU A 54 20.39 4.64 -7.25
C LEU A 54 20.65 4.74 -5.73
N ALA A 55 19.64 4.35 -4.95
CA ALA A 55 19.73 4.43 -3.50
C ALA A 55 20.43 3.20 -2.92
N ASP A 56 21.33 3.44 -1.98
CA ASP A 56 22.05 2.44 -1.20
C ASP A 56 21.88 2.67 0.32
N SER A 57 22.31 1.69 1.11
CA SER A 57 22.22 1.70 2.56
C SER A 57 23.43 2.36 3.25
N SER A 58 24.36 2.94 2.50
CA SER A 58 25.66 3.42 3.02
C SER A 58 25.56 4.43 4.16
N MET A 59 24.52 5.28 4.16
CA MET A 59 24.32 6.25 5.25
C MET A 59 24.06 5.64 6.62
N ILE A 60 23.54 4.42 6.68
CA ILE A 60 23.09 3.81 7.93
C ILE A 60 23.90 2.55 8.24
N LYS A 61 24.11 1.69 7.23
CA LYS A 61 24.82 0.42 7.41
C LYS A 61 26.33 0.48 7.15
N GLY A 62 26.82 1.60 6.60
CA GLY A 62 28.24 1.76 6.24
C GLY A 62 28.71 0.92 5.05
N CYS A 63 27.80 0.26 4.34
CA CYS A 63 28.06 -0.55 3.14
C CYS A 63 27.18 -0.08 1.98
N HIS A 64 27.71 -0.20 0.76
CA HIS A 64 27.01 0.22 -0.47
C HIS A 64 26.06 -0.88 -0.99
N GLU A 65 25.13 -1.32 -0.17
CA GLU A 65 24.10 -2.26 -0.60
C GLU A 65 22.94 -1.51 -1.24
N PRO A 66 22.58 -1.78 -2.51
CA PRO A 66 21.39 -1.20 -3.11
C PRO A 66 20.13 -1.55 -2.30
N ILE A 67 19.30 -0.55 -2.01
CA ILE A 67 18.07 -0.77 -1.19
C ILE A 67 17.13 -1.77 -1.86
N LEU A 68 17.06 -1.78 -3.20
CA LEU A 68 16.28 -2.74 -3.97
C LEU A 68 16.80 -4.19 -3.88
N GLY A 69 18.02 -4.40 -3.37
CA GLY A 69 18.58 -5.72 -3.07
C GLY A 69 18.10 -6.30 -1.74
N GLY A 70 17.63 -5.46 -0.81
CA GLY A 70 16.99 -5.90 0.42
C GLY A 70 15.51 -6.18 0.22
N HIS A 71 14.79 -5.21 -0.31
CA HIS A 71 13.37 -5.31 -0.70
C HIS A 71 13.17 -4.61 -2.05
N PHE A 72 12.48 -5.28 -2.97
CA PHE A 72 12.16 -4.69 -4.26
C PHE A 72 10.94 -3.78 -4.15
N ASP A 73 11.14 -2.61 -3.49
CA ASP A 73 10.11 -1.63 -3.18
C ASP A 73 10.14 -0.46 -4.18
N LEU A 74 9.30 -0.54 -5.20
CA LEU A 74 9.19 0.52 -6.21
C LEU A 74 8.29 1.68 -5.77
N TYR A 75 7.59 1.59 -4.63
CA TYR A 75 6.85 2.74 -4.10
C TYR A 75 7.79 3.89 -3.73
N LEU A 76 9.01 3.58 -3.29
CA LEU A 76 10.01 4.59 -3.02
C LEU A 76 10.37 5.40 -4.29
N VAL A 77 10.37 4.74 -5.46
CA VAL A 77 10.57 5.39 -6.76
C VAL A 77 9.31 6.17 -7.17
N ILE A 78 8.13 5.53 -7.08
CA ILE A 78 6.85 6.14 -7.51
C ILE A 78 6.53 7.40 -6.71
N PHE A 79 6.79 7.40 -5.41
CA PHE A 79 6.50 8.53 -4.54
C PHE A 79 7.66 9.52 -4.41
N SER A 80 8.82 9.22 -4.99
CA SER A 80 10.01 10.08 -4.91
C SER A 80 9.77 11.51 -5.40
N PRO A 81 8.99 11.81 -6.47
CA PRO A 81 8.76 13.19 -6.88
C PRO A 81 8.02 14.04 -5.83
N LEU A 82 7.26 13.40 -4.94
CA LEU A 82 6.56 14.11 -3.86
C LEU A 82 7.54 14.64 -2.79
N THR A 83 8.78 14.17 -2.75
CA THR A 83 9.80 14.68 -1.83
C THR A 83 10.13 16.16 -2.08
N TYR A 84 9.96 16.64 -3.30
CA TYR A 84 10.10 18.07 -3.62
C TYR A 84 9.03 18.94 -2.96
N LEU A 85 7.85 18.36 -2.64
CA LEU A 85 6.74 19.09 -2.02
C LEU A 85 6.72 18.93 -0.51
N PHE A 86 6.97 17.73 0.00
CA PHE A 86 6.75 17.36 1.40
C PHE A 86 8.04 17.01 2.15
N GLY A 87 9.19 17.01 1.48
CA GLY A 87 10.48 16.67 2.10
C GLY A 87 10.44 15.29 2.79
N THR A 88 10.96 15.25 4.01
CA THR A 88 11.03 14.03 4.82
C THR A 88 9.67 13.50 5.28
N TYR A 89 8.60 14.29 5.18
CA TYR A 89 7.23 13.89 5.53
C TYR A 89 6.52 13.09 4.43
N THR A 90 7.10 13.00 3.23
CA THR A 90 6.48 12.43 2.03
C THR A 90 5.85 11.07 2.28
N LEU A 91 6.63 10.12 2.76
CA LEU A 91 6.17 8.73 2.94
C LEU A 91 5.11 8.60 4.03
N LEU A 92 5.21 9.38 5.09
CA LEU A 92 4.21 9.44 6.16
C LEU A 92 2.87 9.98 5.67
N ILE A 93 2.90 11.05 4.86
CA ILE A 93 1.70 11.63 4.24
C ILE A 93 1.05 10.63 3.28
N VAL A 94 1.85 9.95 2.44
CA VAL A 94 1.38 8.90 1.53
C VAL A 94 0.67 7.79 2.30
N GLN A 95 1.24 7.32 3.41
CA GLN A 95 0.63 6.28 4.23
C GLN A 95 -0.69 6.73 4.87
N ILE A 96 -0.77 7.96 5.39
CA ILE A 96 -2.01 8.51 5.94
C ILE A 96 -3.10 8.58 4.85
N ILE A 97 -2.77 9.10 3.66
CA ILE A 97 -3.70 9.16 2.53
C ILE A 97 -4.17 7.76 2.13
N ALA A 98 -3.26 6.79 2.09
CA ALA A 98 -3.58 5.40 1.78
C ALA A 98 -4.56 4.81 2.81
N LEU A 99 -4.32 4.99 4.11
CA LEU A 99 -5.19 4.50 5.18
C LEU A 99 -6.60 5.11 5.07
N ILE A 100 -6.70 6.40 4.81
CA ILE A 100 -8.00 7.07 4.65
C ILE A 100 -8.73 6.56 3.40
N THR A 101 -8.02 6.45 2.27
CA THR A 101 -8.62 5.94 1.03
C THR A 101 -8.99 4.46 1.15
N GLY A 102 -8.20 3.65 1.86
CA GLY A 102 -8.51 2.25 2.17
C GLY A 102 -9.81 2.10 2.97
N GLY A 103 -10.00 2.90 4.02
CA GLY A 103 -11.24 2.95 4.79
C GLY A 103 -12.45 3.36 3.95
N ILE A 104 -12.30 4.37 3.08
CA ILE A 104 -13.35 4.74 2.11
C ILE A 104 -13.63 3.58 1.15
N GLY A 105 -12.61 2.84 0.73
CA GLY A 105 -12.76 1.62 -0.09
C GLY A 105 -13.60 0.56 0.61
N ILE A 106 -13.32 0.28 1.89
CA ILE A 106 -14.11 -0.65 2.72
C ILE A 106 -15.55 -0.16 2.85
N PHE A 107 -15.77 1.12 3.14
CA PHE A 107 -17.11 1.69 3.17
C PHE A 107 -17.86 1.44 1.85
N ARG A 108 -17.23 1.71 0.71
CA ARG A 108 -17.80 1.51 -0.62
C ARG A 108 -18.09 0.06 -0.93
N TYR A 109 -17.19 -0.83 -0.56
CA TYR A 109 -17.38 -2.26 -0.73
C TYR A 109 -18.63 -2.76 0.02
N PHE A 110 -18.73 -2.48 1.31
CA PHE A 110 -19.90 -2.86 2.12
C PHE A 110 -21.17 -2.13 1.71
N GLN A 111 -21.09 -0.95 1.10
CA GLN A 111 -22.23 -0.27 0.52
C GLN A 111 -22.80 -1.01 -0.70
N ILE A 112 -21.93 -1.70 -1.47
CA ILE A 112 -22.31 -2.42 -2.68
C ILE A 112 -22.90 -3.79 -2.33
N ILE A 113 -22.26 -4.52 -1.39
CA ILE A 113 -22.67 -5.89 -1.06
C ILE A 113 -23.65 -5.99 0.12
N GLY A 114 -23.71 -4.96 0.96
CA GLY A 114 -24.48 -4.99 2.21
C GLY A 114 -25.94 -4.64 2.03
N ASN A 115 -26.81 -5.33 2.78
CA ASN A 115 -28.24 -5.11 2.76
C ASN A 115 -28.73 -4.02 3.74
N LYS A 116 -27.91 -3.66 4.74
CA LYS A 116 -28.25 -2.67 5.77
C LYS A 116 -27.45 -1.39 5.60
N LYS A 117 -28.12 -0.23 5.65
CA LYS A 117 -27.50 1.10 5.45
C LYS A 117 -26.43 1.46 6.50
N SER A 118 -26.47 0.85 7.69
CA SER A 118 -25.53 1.13 8.78
C SER A 118 -24.21 0.34 8.66
N ILE A 119 -24.22 -0.86 8.05
CA ILE A 119 -23.02 -1.72 7.96
C ILE A 119 -21.79 -1.00 7.37
N PRO A 120 -21.90 -0.23 6.27
CA PRO A 120 -20.74 0.47 5.73
C PRO A 120 -20.07 1.43 6.72
N TYR A 121 -20.84 2.09 7.58
CA TYR A 121 -20.29 3.01 8.59
C TYR A 121 -19.58 2.27 9.70
N TYR A 122 -20.14 1.16 10.18
CA TYR A 122 -19.45 0.31 11.16
C TYR A 122 -18.16 -0.27 10.60
N ALA A 123 -18.17 -0.73 9.36
CA ALA A 123 -16.99 -1.26 8.70
C ALA A 123 -15.89 -0.18 8.54
N LEU A 124 -16.26 1.06 8.18
CA LEU A 124 -15.36 2.21 8.09
C LEU A 124 -14.72 2.52 9.45
N ILE A 125 -15.54 2.66 10.50
CA ILE A 125 -15.06 2.97 11.85
C ILE A 125 -14.19 1.83 12.35
N TYR A 126 -14.63 0.56 12.21
CA TYR A 126 -13.87 -0.61 12.64
C TYR A 126 -12.49 -0.65 11.97
N PHE A 127 -12.42 -0.37 10.68
CA PHE A 127 -11.13 -0.28 9.97
C PHE A 127 -10.25 0.81 10.58
N TYR A 128 -10.78 2.03 10.77
CA TYR A 128 -9.97 3.13 11.27
C TYR A 128 -9.52 2.96 12.72
N ILE A 129 -10.30 2.25 13.56
CA ILE A 129 -9.89 1.96 14.95
C ILE A 129 -9.08 0.67 15.09
N PHE A 130 -8.83 -0.05 13.99
CA PHE A 130 -8.12 -1.32 14.05
C PHE A 130 -6.70 -1.12 14.60
N PHE A 131 -6.34 -1.87 15.64
CA PHE A 131 -5.07 -1.69 16.37
C PHE A 131 -3.83 -1.77 15.48
N GLY A 132 -3.85 -2.62 14.44
CA GLY A 132 -2.74 -2.76 13.49
C GLY A 132 -2.42 -1.48 12.72
N ILE A 133 -3.40 -0.59 12.49
CA ILE A 133 -3.17 0.72 11.88
C ILE A 133 -2.35 1.62 12.81
N TYR A 134 -2.68 1.61 14.10
CA TYR A 134 -1.92 2.38 15.10
C TYR A 134 -0.51 1.84 15.27
N GLY A 135 -0.35 0.51 15.26
CA GLY A 135 0.96 -0.13 15.23
C GLY A 135 1.78 0.32 14.01
N ALA A 136 1.20 0.27 12.82
CA ALA A 136 1.86 0.70 11.59
C ALA A 136 2.23 2.19 11.60
N LEU A 137 1.34 3.08 12.09
CA LEU A 137 1.60 4.51 12.20
C LEU A 137 2.68 4.85 13.24
N SER A 138 2.77 4.07 14.31
CA SER A 138 3.79 4.24 15.36
C SER A 138 5.15 3.70 14.95
N PHE A 139 5.19 2.83 13.93
CA PHE A 139 6.41 2.24 13.38
C PHE A 139 6.78 2.86 12.01
N ASP A 140 6.37 4.12 11.81
CA ASP A 140 6.67 4.97 10.66
C ASP A 140 6.00 4.53 9.35
N TYR A 141 6.77 4.31 8.27
CA TYR A 141 6.24 4.03 6.93
C TYR A 141 6.47 2.58 6.51
N HIS A 142 5.42 1.98 5.92
CA HIS A 142 5.49 0.65 5.34
C HIS A 142 4.74 0.58 4.02
N SER A 143 5.43 0.27 2.95
CA SER A 143 4.85 0.12 1.60
C SER A 143 3.74 -0.93 1.55
N VAL A 144 3.87 -2.00 2.33
CA VAL A 144 2.85 -3.07 2.47
C VAL A 144 1.52 -2.54 3.03
N VAL A 145 1.58 -1.58 3.94
CA VAL A 145 0.39 -0.92 4.51
C VAL A 145 -0.32 -0.11 3.44
N VAL A 146 0.43 0.65 2.65
CA VAL A 146 -0.11 1.40 1.50
C VAL A 146 -0.78 0.47 0.50
N ALA A 147 -0.11 -0.63 0.12
CA ALA A 147 -0.65 -1.64 -0.79
C ALA A 147 -1.91 -2.33 -0.24
N SER A 148 -1.95 -2.65 1.06
CA SER A 148 -3.11 -3.26 1.72
C SER A 148 -4.36 -2.38 1.62
N CYS A 149 -4.20 -1.06 1.63
CA CYS A 149 -5.30 -0.10 1.48
C CYS A 149 -5.92 -0.10 0.07
N VAL A 150 -5.26 -0.72 -0.93
CA VAL A 150 -5.78 -0.86 -2.31
C VAL A 150 -6.71 -2.08 -2.43
N VAL A 151 -6.57 -3.09 -1.57
CA VAL A 151 -7.33 -4.35 -1.63
C VAL A 151 -8.85 -4.15 -1.68
N PRO A 152 -9.49 -3.27 -0.89
CA PRO A 152 -10.92 -3.04 -1.00
C PRO A 152 -11.36 -2.52 -2.38
N TRP A 153 -10.54 -1.70 -3.02
CA TRP A 153 -10.79 -1.18 -4.37
C TRP A 153 -10.63 -2.27 -5.43
N PHE A 154 -9.65 -3.17 -5.23
CA PHE A 154 -9.49 -4.35 -6.06
C PHE A 154 -10.74 -5.23 -5.99
N PHE A 155 -11.29 -5.52 -4.81
CA PHE A 155 -12.53 -6.28 -4.64
C PHE A 155 -13.71 -5.60 -5.34
N ILE A 156 -13.86 -4.27 -5.23
CA ILE A 156 -14.89 -3.51 -5.92
C ILE A 156 -14.75 -3.65 -7.45
N SER A 157 -13.53 -3.60 -7.97
CA SER A 157 -13.27 -3.73 -9.41
C SER A 157 -13.67 -5.10 -9.95
N ILE A 158 -13.33 -6.18 -9.23
CA ILE A 158 -13.74 -7.56 -9.56
C ILE A 158 -15.26 -7.72 -9.46
N TYR A 159 -15.87 -7.23 -8.38
CA TYR A 159 -17.32 -7.28 -8.22
C TYR A 159 -18.05 -6.63 -9.38
N ARG A 160 -17.58 -5.45 -9.81
CA ARG A 160 -18.17 -4.64 -10.90
C ARG A 160 -17.74 -5.06 -12.32
N ASN A 161 -17.00 -6.16 -12.49
CA ASN A 161 -16.44 -6.62 -13.77
C ASN A 161 -15.56 -5.59 -14.50
N LYS A 162 -14.87 -4.71 -13.76
CA LYS A 162 -13.96 -3.72 -14.32
C LYS A 162 -12.55 -4.32 -14.46
N MET A 163 -12.36 -5.18 -15.47
CA MET A 163 -11.16 -5.98 -15.66
C MET A 163 -9.88 -5.12 -15.78
N VAL A 164 -9.92 -4.04 -16.57
CA VAL A 164 -8.76 -3.15 -16.74
C VAL A 164 -8.37 -2.51 -15.40
N VAL A 165 -9.36 -2.03 -14.63
CA VAL A 165 -9.10 -1.42 -13.32
C VAL A 165 -8.50 -2.44 -12.35
N SER A 166 -8.96 -3.69 -12.36
CA SER A 166 -8.39 -4.73 -11.50
C SER A 166 -6.94 -5.05 -11.84
N VAL A 167 -6.56 -5.02 -13.14
CA VAL A 167 -5.15 -5.18 -13.56
C VAL A 167 -4.30 -4.01 -13.07
N LEU A 168 -4.76 -2.77 -13.23
CA LEU A 168 -4.02 -1.58 -12.78
C LEU A 168 -3.82 -1.59 -11.27
N LEU A 169 -4.86 -1.94 -10.50
CA LEU A 169 -4.77 -2.07 -9.05
C LEU A 169 -3.85 -3.22 -8.64
N LEU A 170 -3.88 -4.35 -9.38
CA LEU A 170 -2.95 -5.45 -9.17
C LEU A 170 -1.51 -4.98 -9.34
N VAL A 171 -1.18 -4.38 -10.49
CA VAL A 171 0.18 -3.89 -10.76
C VAL A 171 0.63 -2.93 -9.68
N PHE A 172 -0.24 -1.99 -9.27
CA PHE A 172 0.07 -1.06 -8.19
C PHE A 172 0.37 -1.80 -6.87
N MET A 173 -0.37 -2.85 -6.53
CA MET A 173 -0.10 -3.67 -5.33
C MET A 173 1.21 -4.46 -5.45
N LEU A 174 1.52 -5.04 -6.62
CA LEU A 174 2.71 -5.87 -6.84
C LEU A 174 4.01 -5.09 -6.65
N VAL A 175 4.04 -3.84 -7.07
CA VAL A 175 5.25 -3.00 -7.02
C VAL A 175 5.57 -2.43 -5.62
N SER A 176 4.77 -2.75 -4.59
CA SER A 176 5.03 -2.31 -3.22
C SER A 176 6.22 -3.02 -2.60
N GLN A 177 6.15 -4.33 -2.51
CA GLN A 177 7.21 -5.23 -2.06
C GLN A 177 6.94 -6.64 -2.60
N GLU A 178 7.99 -7.44 -2.77
CA GLU A 178 7.90 -8.82 -3.28
C GLU A 178 6.94 -9.70 -2.47
N ASN A 179 6.99 -9.60 -1.15
CA ASN A 179 6.14 -10.38 -0.25
C ASN A 179 4.65 -10.10 -0.46
N PHE A 180 4.28 -8.87 -0.84
CA PHE A 180 2.88 -8.51 -1.06
C PHE A 180 2.29 -9.23 -2.29
N ALA A 181 3.12 -9.56 -3.27
CA ALA A 181 2.70 -10.35 -4.43
C ALA A 181 2.17 -11.73 -4.02
N LEU A 182 2.77 -12.35 -3.00
CA LEU A 182 2.30 -13.63 -2.45
C LEU A 182 0.96 -13.47 -1.73
N PHE A 183 0.75 -12.38 -0.97
CA PHE A 183 -0.57 -12.09 -0.39
C PHE A 183 -1.63 -11.91 -1.46
N VAL A 184 -1.34 -11.16 -2.52
CA VAL A 184 -2.28 -10.96 -3.64
C VAL A 184 -2.58 -12.27 -4.36
N PHE A 185 -1.60 -13.16 -4.52
CA PHE A 185 -1.81 -14.50 -5.03
C PHE A 185 -2.86 -15.27 -4.21
N PHE A 186 -2.74 -15.33 -2.89
CA PHE A 186 -3.71 -16.01 -2.04
C PHE A 186 -5.08 -15.30 -2.02
N ILE A 187 -5.12 -13.97 -2.07
CA ILE A 187 -6.37 -13.22 -2.20
C ILE A 187 -7.10 -13.60 -3.50
N THR A 188 -6.37 -13.67 -4.61
CA THR A 188 -6.97 -14.05 -5.91
C THR A 188 -7.44 -15.49 -5.93
N LEU A 189 -6.72 -16.42 -5.28
CA LEU A 189 -7.18 -17.80 -5.10
C LEU A 189 -8.51 -17.87 -4.31
N GLY A 190 -8.64 -17.13 -3.22
CA GLY A 190 -9.89 -17.03 -2.47
C GLY A 190 -11.05 -16.50 -3.34
N LEU A 191 -10.79 -15.49 -4.17
CA LEU A 191 -11.79 -14.95 -5.10
C LEU A 191 -12.14 -15.94 -6.22
N ILE A 192 -11.21 -16.78 -6.70
CA ILE A 192 -11.52 -17.84 -7.67
C ILE A 192 -12.55 -18.81 -7.09
N ILE A 193 -12.39 -19.21 -5.82
CA ILE A 193 -13.35 -20.09 -5.13
C ILE A 193 -14.72 -19.43 -5.03
N GLU A 194 -14.77 -18.16 -4.67
CA GLU A 194 -16.01 -17.37 -4.56
C GLU A 194 -16.72 -17.25 -5.91
N TYR A 195 -15.98 -16.93 -6.98
CA TYR A 195 -16.54 -16.70 -8.31
C TYR A 195 -16.51 -17.91 -9.24
N ARG A 196 -16.30 -19.15 -8.70
CA ARG A 196 -16.17 -20.39 -9.50
C ARG A 196 -17.32 -20.66 -10.48
N LYS A 197 -18.53 -20.19 -10.18
CA LYS A 197 -19.71 -20.31 -11.06
C LYS A 197 -19.72 -19.28 -12.20
N ASN A 198 -18.90 -18.25 -12.14
CA ASN A 198 -18.79 -17.21 -13.17
C ASN A 198 -17.49 -17.40 -13.93
N GLN A 199 -17.55 -18.15 -15.03
CA GLN A 199 -16.37 -18.52 -15.83
C GLN A 199 -15.52 -17.32 -16.21
N LYS A 200 -16.13 -16.23 -16.70
CA LYS A 200 -15.40 -15.04 -17.13
C LYS A 200 -14.59 -14.40 -16.01
N LYS A 201 -15.17 -14.27 -14.81
CA LYS A 201 -14.45 -13.76 -13.63
C LYS A 201 -13.38 -14.76 -13.18
N SER A 202 -13.70 -16.04 -13.17
CA SER A 202 -12.77 -17.08 -12.74
C SER A 202 -11.53 -17.13 -13.63
N TYR A 203 -11.66 -17.10 -14.96
CA TYR A 203 -10.50 -17.02 -15.87
C TYR A 203 -9.67 -15.77 -15.66
N HIS A 204 -10.31 -14.61 -15.50
CA HIS A 204 -9.60 -13.38 -15.21
C HIS A 204 -8.80 -13.47 -13.90
N LEU A 205 -9.40 -13.99 -12.84
CA LEU A 205 -8.74 -14.15 -11.54
C LEU A 205 -7.61 -15.18 -11.58
N ILE A 206 -7.75 -16.27 -12.35
CA ILE A 206 -6.66 -17.23 -12.59
C ILE A 206 -5.46 -16.51 -13.25
N LEU A 207 -5.72 -15.69 -14.26
CA LEU A 207 -4.65 -14.92 -14.92
C LEU A 207 -3.95 -13.98 -13.92
N LEU A 208 -4.71 -13.23 -13.11
CA LEU A 208 -4.16 -12.33 -12.09
C LEU A 208 -3.35 -13.10 -11.03
N SER A 209 -3.82 -14.29 -10.64
CA SER A 209 -3.12 -15.19 -9.71
C SER A 209 -1.78 -15.64 -10.28
N LEU A 210 -1.75 -16.09 -11.54
CA LEU A 210 -0.52 -16.51 -12.21
C LEU A 210 0.48 -15.35 -12.37
N ILE A 211 0.00 -14.15 -12.72
CA ILE A 211 0.83 -12.94 -12.78
C ILE A 211 1.45 -12.64 -11.42
N SER A 212 0.67 -12.70 -10.34
CA SER A 212 1.17 -12.42 -8.98
C SER A 212 2.25 -13.42 -8.56
N LEU A 213 2.03 -14.71 -8.81
CA LEU A 213 2.99 -15.76 -8.50
C LEU A 213 4.27 -15.64 -9.35
N ALA A 214 4.11 -15.40 -10.65
CA ALA A 214 5.25 -15.22 -11.57
C ALA A 214 6.09 -14.00 -11.16
N TYR A 215 5.44 -12.87 -10.85
CA TYR A 215 6.12 -11.68 -10.35
C TYR A 215 6.92 -11.98 -9.07
N PHE A 216 6.30 -12.62 -8.08
CA PHE A 216 6.98 -13.03 -6.84
C PHE A 216 8.24 -13.85 -7.13
N LEU A 217 8.10 -14.90 -7.95
CA LEU A 217 9.23 -15.78 -8.28
C LEU A 217 10.34 -15.05 -9.04
N ILE A 218 10.00 -14.20 -10.01
CA ILE A 218 11.00 -13.43 -10.77
C ILE A 218 11.74 -12.46 -9.84
N VAL A 219 11.03 -11.77 -8.95
CA VAL A 219 11.67 -10.82 -8.04
C VAL A 219 12.61 -11.53 -7.08
N ILE A 220 12.16 -12.61 -6.44
CA ILE A 220 12.98 -13.35 -5.44
C ILE A 220 14.16 -14.08 -6.07
N LEU A 221 13.97 -14.70 -7.26
CA LEU A 221 14.98 -15.56 -7.85
C LEU A 221 15.95 -14.82 -8.78
N CYS A 222 15.54 -13.69 -9.34
CA CYS A 222 16.33 -12.98 -10.34
C CYS A 222 16.66 -11.54 -9.92
N ILE A 223 15.66 -10.73 -9.53
CA ILE A 223 15.84 -9.28 -9.35
C ILE A 223 16.61 -8.98 -8.07
N ILE A 224 16.16 -9.48 -6.93
CA ILE A 224 16.83 -9.26 -5.63
C ILE A 224 18.27 -9.77 -5.66
N PRO A 225 18.56 -11.02 -6.11
CA PRO A 225 19.95 -11.50 -6.23
C PRO A 225 20.82 -10.65 -7.16
N TYR A 226 20.26 -10.13 -8.26
CA TYR A 226 20.99 -9.23 -9.16
C TYR A 226 21.43 -7.95 -8.45
N PHE A 227 20.55 -7.29 -7.70
CA PHE A 227 20.91 -6.08 -6.95
C PHE A 227 21.83 -6.38 -5.76
N SER A 228 21.66 -7.52 -5.09
CA SER A 228 22.51 -7.91 -3.96
C SER A 228 23.94 -8.24 -4.40
N SER A 229 24.13 -8.84 -5.58
CA SER A 229 25.47 -9.16 -6.12
C SER A 229 26.28 -7.91 -6.48
N GLN A 230 25.63 -6.78 -6.72
CA GLN A 230 26.32 -5.51 -6.98
C GLN A 230 26.99 -4.89 -5.74
N SER A 231 26.62 -5.35 -4.53
CA SER A 231 27.26 -4.90 -3.29
C SER A 231 28.69 -5.42 -3.10
N GLU A 232 29.09 -6.49 -3.80
CA GLU A 232 30.41 -7.09 -3.69
C GLU A 232 31.48 -6.42 -4.58
N TYR A 233 31.07 -5.51 -5.48
CA TYR A 233 31.96 -4.87 -6.47
C TYR A 233 32.13 -3.35 -6.28
N GLY A 234 31.70 -2.78 -5.16
CA GLY A 234 31.87 -1.38 -4.79
C GLY A 234 32.84 -1.23 -3.58
#